data_8dcae62a9d9336e874d3a472fce93498
#
_entry.id   8dcae62a9d9336e874d3a472fce93498
#
_cell.length_a   1.000
_cell.length_b   1.000
_cell.length_c   1.000
_cell.angle_alpha   90.00
_cell.angle_beta   90.00
_cell.angle_gamma   90.00
#
_symmetry.space_group_name_H-M   'P 1'
#
loop_
_entity.id
_entity.type
_entity.pdbx_description
1 polymer ?
#
loop_
_entity_poly.entity_id
_entity_poly.type
_entity_poly.pdbx_seq_one_letter_code
_entity_poly.pdbx_strand_id
1 'polypeptide(L)'
;MQRYREEYHRCCGDLVRQLRIEKGWSLEDFSTETGISVPWLRKFEENQLTTNYSMRLQMQIVQALGFGIMEIHQFYKRVDEMTESSVGPPPWLTNDEKGGTSRRR
;
A
#
# COMPACT_ATOMS: atom_id res chain seq x y z
N MET A 1 9.20 -9.18 -11.61
CA MET A 1 8.32 -8.01 -11.62
C MET A 1 6.95 -8.28 -11.03
N GLN A 2 6.32 -9.35 -11.48
CA GLN A 2 5.02 -9.76 -10.95
C GLN A 2 5.07 -9.97 -9.44
N ARG A 3 6.13 -10.63 -8.99
CA ARG A 3 6.30 -10.95 -7.58
C ARG A 3 6.38 -9.69 -6.72
N TYR A 4 7.12 -8.68 -7.18
CA TYR A 4 7.23 -7.44 -6.43
C TYR A 4 5.87 -6.76 -6.31
N ARG A 5 5.13 -6.71 -7.42
CA ARG A 5 3.84 -6.05 -7.44
C ARG A 5 2.84 -6.74 -6.51
N GLU A 6 2.83 -8.07 -6.54
CA GLU A 6 1.92 -8.82 -5.67
C GLU A 6 2.27 -8.60 -4.20
N GLU A 7 3.55 -8.60 -3.89
CA GLU A 7 3.97 -8.37 -2.52
C GLU A 7 3.69 -6.94 -2.09
N TYR A 8 3.83 -6.00 -3.00
CA TYR A 8 3.53 -4.59 -2.73
C TYR A 8 2.06 -4.44 -2.30
N HIS A 9 1.15 -5.07 -3.03
CA HIS A 9 -0.27 -5.00 -2.68
C HIS A 9 -0.54 -5.66 -1.33
N ARG A 10 0.09 -6.79 -1.07
CA ARG A 10 -0.07 -7.46 0.21
C ARG A 10 0.43 -6.57 1.35
N CYS A 11 1.58 -5.96 1.18
CA CYS A 11 2.14 -5.08 2.19
C CYS A 11 1.28 -3.85 2.42
N CYS A 12 0.65 -3.35 1.35
CA CYS A 12 -0.25 -2.21 1.48
C CYS A 12 -1.43 -2.56 2.40
N GLY A 13 -2.05 -3.72 2.19
CA GLY A 13 -3.14 -4.16 3.04
C GLY A 13 -2.68 -4.39 4.48
N ASP A 14 -1.50 -4.99 4.65
CA ASP A 14 -0.95 -5.22 5.98
C ASP A 14 -0.71 -3.92 6.72
N LEU A 15 -0.14 -2.93 6.04
CA LEU A 15 0.15 -1.65 6.68
C LEU A 15 -1.15 -0.92 7.06
N VAL A 16 -2.13 -0.95 6.17
CA VAL A 16 -3.44 -0.35 6.48
C VAL A 16 -4.03 -0.99 7.73
N ARG A 17 -4.00 -2.32 7.79
CA ARG A 17 -4.52 -3.03 8.96
C ARG A 17 -3.77 -2.65 10.22
N GLN A 18 -2.45 -2.60 10.15
CA GLN A 18 -1.64 -2.25 11.30
C GLN A 18 -1.97 -0.85 11.81
N LEU A 19 -2.08 0.10 10.90
CA LEU A 19 -2.37 1.48 11.28
C LEU A 19 -3.78 1.62 11.84
N ARG A 20 -4.74 0.87 11.29
CA ARG A 20 -6.10 0.85 11.82
C ARG A 20 -6.11 0.36 13.26
N ILE A 21 -5.41 -0.73 13.51
CA ILE A 21 -5.35 -1.32 14.84
C ILE A 21 -4.66 -0.37 15.82
N GLU A 22 -3.62 0.31 15.37
CA GLU A 22 -2.92 1.28 16.21
C GLU A 22 -3.83 2.42 16.63
N LYS A 23 -4.82 2.76 15.80
CA LYS A 23 -5.81 3.78 16.16
C LYS A 23 -6.90 3.24 17.07
N GLY A 24 -6.91 1.95 17.32
CA GLY A 24 -7.94 1.33 18.13
C GLY A 24 -9.26 1.16 17.40
N TRP A 25 -9.24 1.15 16.07
CA TRP A 25 -10.47 1.07 15.27
C TRP A 25 -10.81 -0.36 14.92
N SER A 26 -12.10 -0.70 15.05
CA SER A 26 -12.64 -1.90 14.44
C SER A 26 -12.82 -1.65 12.95
N LEU A 27 -13.14 -2.70 12.20
CA LEU A 27 -13.49 -2.52 10.79
C LEU A 27 -14.73 -1.66 10.63
N GLU A 28 -15.68 -1.76 11.56
CA GLU A 28 -16.85 -0.90 11.54
C GLU A 28 -16.49 0.56 11.73
N ASP A 29 -15.59 0.84 12.67
CA ASP A 29 -15.09 2.20 12.86
C ASP A 29 -14.42 2.71 11.58
N PHE A 30 -13.59 1.87 10.98
CA PHE A 30 -12.87 2.23 9.77
C PHE A 30 -13.83 2.49 8.61
N SER A 31 -14.89 1.69 8.52
CA SER A 31 -15.93 1.89 7.51
C SER A 31 -16.58 3.25 7.69
N THR A 32 -16.87 3.64 8.92
CA THR A 32 -17.44 4.94 9.20
C THR A 32 -16.51 6.06 8.79
N GLU A 33 -15.22 5.91 9.08
CA GLU A 33 -14.25 6.96 8.77
C GLU A 33 -13.98 7.09 7.28
N THR A 34 -14.02 5.98 6.54
CA THR A 34 -13.68 6.00 5.11
C THR A 34 -14.89 6.13 4.20
N GLY A 35 -16.06 5.74 4.68
CA GLY A 35 -17.24 5.63 3.82
C GLY A 35 -17.20 4.39 2.93
N ILE A 36 -16.33 3.42 3.23
CA ILE A 36 -16.18 2.20 2.44
C ILE A 36 -16.73 1.03 3.27
N SER A 37 -17.37 0.07 2.60
CA SER A 37 -18.06 -1.02 3.32
C SER A 37 -17.06 -1.92 4.06
N VAL A 38 -17.53 -2.50 5.15
CA VAL A 38 -16.73 -3.42 5.96
C VAL A 38 -16.23 -4.63 5.14
N PRO A 39 -17.11 -5.30 4.36
CA PRO A 39 -16.62 -6.45 3.57
C PRO A 39 -15.50 -6.08 2.62
N TRP A 40 -15.58 -4.91 2.00
CA TRP A 40 -14.54 -4.47 1.07
C TRP A 40 -13.24 -4.21 1.82
N LEU A 41 -13.31 -3.51 2.94
CA LEU A 41 -12.12 -3.21 3.75
C LEU A 41 -11.47 -4.48 4.26
N ARG A 42 -12.28 -5.46 4.67
CA ARG A 42 -11.74 -6.73 5.14
C ARG A 42 -10.97 -7.43 4.04
N LYS A 43 -11.53 -7.47 2.82
CA LYS A 43 -10.84 -8.10 1.70
C LYS A 43 -9.56 -7.35 1.35
N PHE A 44 -9.59 -6.04 1.44
CA PHE A 44 -8.40 -5.25 1.16
C PHE A 44 -7.28 -5.59 2.15
N GLU A 45 -7.59 -5.62 3.44
CA GLU A 45 -6.59 -5.91 4.46
C GLU A 45 -6.07 -7.34 4.37
N GLU A 46 -6.91 -8.26 3.90
CA GLU A 46 -6.53 -9.66 3.77
C GLU A 46 -5.97 -10.00 2.39
N ASN A 47 -5.82 -8.99 1.55
CA ASN A 47 -5.30 -9.15 0.19
C ASN A 47 -6.16 -10.12 -0.63
N GLN A 48 -7.47 -10.01 -0.50
CA GLN A 48 -8.40 -10.91 -1.19
C GLN A 48 -9.19 -10.25 -2.31
N LEU A 49 -8.84 -9.01 -2.65
CA LEU A 49 -9.47 -8.35 -3.78
C LEU A 49 -8.87 -8.90 -5.06
N THR A 50 -9.75 -9.27 -5.99
CA THR A 50 -9.33 -9.90 -7.25
C THR A 50 -9.25 -8.93 -8.40
N THR A 51 -9.72 -7.70 -8.21
CA THR A 51 -9.67 -6.68 -9.24
C THR A 51 -8.97 -5.45 -8.70
N ASN A 52 -8.47 -4.65 -9.64
CA ASN A 52 -7.84 -3.41 -9.26
C ASN A 52 -8.88 -2.47 -8.65
N TYR A 53 -8.46 -1.72 -7.66
CA TYR A 53 -9.29 -0.71 -7.05
C TYR A 53 -8.73 0.66 -7.41
N SER A 54 -9.60 1.66 -7.40
CA SER A 54 -9.23 2.99 -7.88
C SER A 54 -8.28 3.67 -6.91
N MET A 55 -7.48 4.57 -7.46
CA MET A 55 -6.63 5.42 -6.65
C MET A 55 -7.48 6.24 -5.67
N ARG A 56 -8.69 6.59 -6.07
CA ARG A 56 -9.57 7.37 -5.22
C ARG A 56 -9.88 6.62 -3.92
N LEU A 57 -10.17 5.32 -4.01
CA LEU A 57 -10.44 4.52 -2.82
C LEU A 57 -9.20 4.43 -1.94
N GLN A 58 -8.03 4.24 -2.56
CA GLN A 58 -6.79 4.20 -1.80
C GLN A 58 -6.56 5.51 -1.06
N MET A 59 -6.81 6.62 -1.72
CA MET A 59 -6.64 7.93 -1.09
C MET A 59 -7.59 8.12 0.08
N GLN A 60 -8.84 7.66 -0.07
CA GLN A 60 -9.79 7.74 1.04
C GLN A 60 -9.28 6.96 2.25
N ILE A 61 -8.75 5.77 2.01
CA ILE A 61 -8.22 4.92 3.08
C ILE A 61 -7.03 5.60 3.76
N VAL A 62 -6.07 6.06 2.97
CA VAL A 62 -4.84 6.63 3.49
C VAL A 62 -5.12 7.92 4.26
N GLN A 63 -6.02 8.74 3.74
CA GLN A 63 -6.38 9.98 4.41
C GLN A 63 -7.10 9.72 5.73
N ALA A 64 -7.98 8.71 5.76
CA ALA A 64 -8.65 8.35 6.99
C ALA A 64 -7.66 7.91 8.07
N LEU A 65 -6.53 7.35 7.66
CA LEU A 65 -5.50 6.91 8.59
C LEU A 65 -4.61 8.07 9.07
N GLY A 66 -4.86 9.29 8.61
CA GLY A 66 -4.16 10.45 9.12
C GLY A 66 -3.12 11.03 8.19
N PHE A 67 -2.97 10.50 6.98
CA PHE A 67 -2.00 11.02 6.04
C PHE A 67 -2.68 12.07 5.16
N GLY A 68 -2.29 13.33 5.31
CA GLY A 68 -2.78 14.38 4.45
C GLY A 68 -2.20 14.25 3.05
N ILE A 69 -2.69 15.09 2.14
CA ILE A 69 -2.26 15.04 0.76
C ILE A 69 -0.74 15.18 0.65
N MET A 70 -0.15 16.03 1.49
CA MET A 70 1.29 16.26 1.44
C MET A 70 2.09 15.11 2.04
N GLU A 71 1.45 14.24 2.83
CA GLU A 71 2.14 13.13 3.50
C GLU A 71 1.88 11.77 2.86
N ILE A 72 1.07 11.71 1.83
CA ILE A 72 0.69 10.43 1.24
C ILE A 72 1.91 9.64 0.77
N HIS A 73 2.92 10.33 0.26
CA HIS A 73 4.13 9.64 -0.19
C HIS A 73 4.82 8.89 0.95
N GLN A 74 4.64 9.35 2.19
CA GLN A 74 5.25 8.67 3.34
C GLN A 74 4.61 7.30 3.55
N PHE A 75 3.30 7.20 3.34
CA PHE A 75 2.63 5.92 3.44
C PHE A 75 3.18 4.93 2.41
N TYR A 76 3.25 5.36 1.16
CA TYR A 76 3.70 4.47 0.09
C TYR A 76 5.17 4.16 0.18
N LYS A 77 5.96 5.07 0.74
CA LYS A 77 7.36 4.78 1.00
C LYS A 77 7.51 3.64 2.01
N ARG A 78 6.67 3.62 3.04
CA ARG A 78 6.68 2.51 4.00
C ARG A 78 6.28 1.20 3.33
N VAL A 79 5.31 1.24 2.43
CA VAL A 79 4.92 0.04 1.69
C VAL A 79 6.08 -0.47 0.86
N ASP A 80 6.80 0.43 0.18
CA ASP A 80 7.98 0.06 -0.58
C ASP A 80 9.03 -0.60 0.30
N GLU A 81 9.28 -0.03 1.46
CA GLU A 81 10.29 -0.57 2.38
C GLU A 81 9.91 -1.95 2.85
N MET A 82 8.63 -2.16 3.17
CA MET A 82 8.14 -3.47 3.58
C MET A 82 8.30 -4.49 2.46
N THR A 83 7.99 -4.07 1.23
CA THR A 83 8.08 -4.94 0.08
C THR A 83 9.53 -5.34 -0.18
N GLU A 84 10.43 -4.36 -0.13
CA GLU A 84 11.86 -4.63 -0.35
C GLU A 84 12.43 -5.54 0.71
N SER A 85 11.98 -5.40 1.95
CA SER A 85 12.41 -6.30 3.01
C SER A 85 11.97 -7.73 2.76
N SER A 86 10.86 -7.91 2.05
CA SER A 86 10.30 -9.23 1.81
C SER A 86 10.87 -9.88 0.55
N VAL A 87 10.91 -9.16 -0.57
CA VAL A 87 11.27 -9.76 -1.87
C VAL A 87 12.42 -9.06 -2.57
N GLY A 88 13.04 -8.06 -1.94
CA GLY A 88 14.14 -7.33 -2.54
C GLY A 88 13.69 -6.13 -3.34
N PRO A 89 14.64 -5.37 -3.87
CA PRO A 89 14.32 -4.14 -4.61
C PRO A 89 13.56 -4.45 -5.89
N PRO A 90 12.78 -3.47 -6.39
CA PRO A 90 12.03 -3.68 -7.63
C PRO A 90 12.97 -3.94 -8.80
N PRO A 91 12.56 -4.81 -9.74
CA PRO A 91 13.44 -5.16 -10.86
C PRO A 91 13.89 -3.96 -11.70
N TRP A 92 13.02 -2.97 -11.88
CA TRP A 92 13.39 -1.82 -12.68
C TRP A 92 14.50 -1.01 -12.01
N LEU A 93 14.54 -0.97 -10.69
CA LEU A 93 15.60 -0.28 -9.98
C LEU A 93 16.92 -1.00 -10.14
N THR A 94 16.89 -2.33 -10.05
CA THR A 94 18.08 -3.14 -10.25
C THR A 94 18.63 -2.97 -11.66
N ASN A 95 17.76 -2.93 -12.64
CA ASN A 95 18.15 -2.72 -14.01
C ASN A 95 18.83 -1.37 -14.19
N ASP A 96 18.30 -0.34 -13.57
CA ASP A 96 18.88 0.98 -13.63
C ASP A 96 20.30 0.99 -13.10
N GLU A 97 20.51 0.31 -11.99
CA GLU A 97 21.84 0.24 -11.41
C GLU A 97 22.83 -0.43 -12.33
N LYS A 98 22.40 -1.49 -12.97
CA LYS A 98 23.26 -2.21 -13.90
C LYS A 98 23.52 -1.39 -15.15
N GLY A 99 22.48 -0.77 -15.65
CA GLY A 99 22.57 -0.01 -16.85
C GLY A 99 23.45 1.18 -16.65
N GLY A 100 23.46 1.54 -15.54
CA GLY A 100 24.11 2.51 -15.30
C GLY A 100 24.88 3.41 -15.66
N THR A 101 24.57 3.10 -15.79
CA THR A 101 24.85 3.63 -16.04
C THR A 101 24.66 4.14 -16.87
N SER A 102 24.34 4.26 -17.27
CA SER A 102 24.01 4.65 -18.09
C SER A 102 23.15 5.34 -18.39
N ARG A 103 22.85 5.66 -18.31
CA ARG A 103 22.02 6.12 -18.56
C ARG A 103 22.02 7.14 -18.77
N ARG A 104 22.11 7.33 -18.68
CA ARG A 104 21.89 7.81 -18.76
C ARG A 104 22.15 8.28 -19.28
N ARG A 105 22.08 8.26 -19.44
CA ARG A 105 22.12 8.24 -19.96
C ARG A 105 21.91 8.57 -20.41
#